data_32008cc30c21991ad74a288b0683537a
#
_entry.id   32008cc30c21991ad74a288b0683537a
#
_cell.length_a   1.000
_cell.length_b   1.000
_cell.length_c   1.000
_cell.angle_alpha   90.00
_cell.angle_beta   90.00
_cell.angle_gamma   90.00
#
_symmetry.space_group_name_H-M   'P 1'
#
loop_
_entity.id
_entity.type
_entity.pdbx_description
1 polymer ?
#
loop_
_entity_poly.entity_id
_entity_poly.type
_entity_poly.pdbx_seq_one_letter_code
_entity_poly.pdbx_strand_id
1 'polypeptide(L)'
;MESHLWNDKEGWYADYDLKTGKVRNQLTAAALFPLYVKAASQDRADKVAAAASSRLLKPGGISTTTINSGQQWDAPNGWAPLQWVAVEGLQNYGQQKVAMDVTWRFLKNVQHTYDREKKLVEKYDVSSTGTGGGGGEYPLQDGFGWSNGVTLRMLDMVCPKEKPCDSVPENQPAANDDVAPAKQAAQ
;
A
#
# COMPACT_ATOMS: atom_id res chain seq x y z
N MET A 1 -0.03 -12.19 18.94
CA MET A 1 -0.48 -11.36 17.82
C MET A 1 -1.95 -11.66 17.49
N GLU A 2 -2.27 -12.90 17.22
CA GLU A 2 -3.63 -13.35 16.83
C GLU A 2 -4.74 -13.00 17.83
N SER A 3 -4.45 -13.03 19.13
CA SER A 3 -5.41 -12.78 20.20
C SER A 3 -5.61 -11.31 20.55
N HIS A 4 -4.74 -10.40 20.08
CA HIS A 4 -4.77 -9.00 20.52
C HIS A 4 -4.84 -8.00 19.37
N LEU A 5 -4.31 -8.36 18.19
CA LEU A 5 -4.24 -7.43 17.07
C LEU A 5 -5.29 -7.70 15.96
N TRP A 6 -5.94 -8.87 16.01
CA TRP A 6 -6.95 -9.23 15.02
C TRP A 6 -8.32 -8.66 15.41
N ASN A 7 -8.94 -7.92 14.52
CA ASN A 7 -10.30 -7.44 14.66
C ASN A 7 -11.25 -8.34 13.87
N ASP A 8 -11.94 -9.25 14.57
CA ASP A 8 -12.85 -10.21 13.93
C ASP A 8 -14.02 -9.53 13.21
N LYS A 9 -14.49 -8.40 13.73
CA LYS A 9 -15.62 -7.66 13.14
C LYS A 9 -15.22 -7.00 11.81
N GLU A 10 -14.04 -6.45 11.76
CA GLU A 10 -13.56 -5.66 10.62
C GLU A 10 -12.78 -6.51 9.60
N GLY A 11 -12.19 -7.63 10.03
CA GLY A 11 -11.44 -8.54 9.17
C GLY A 11 -10.02 -8.08 8.84
N TRP A 12 -9.37 -7.34 9.73
CA TRP A 12 -7.96 -6.95 9.59
C TRP A 12 -7.23 -6.84 10.92
N TYR A 13 -5.91 -6.77 10.86
CA TYR A 13 -5.06 -6.47 12.01
C TYR A 13 -5.06 -4.96 12.26
N ALA A 14 -5.18 -4.58 13.53
CA ALA A 14 -5.14 -3.19 13.98
C ALA A 14 -4.45 -3.06 15.33
N ASP A 15 -4.18 -1.82 15.74
CA ASP A 15 -3.58 -1.52 17.02
C ASP A 15 -4.45 -2.00 18.18
N TYR A 16 -3.79 -2.42 19.26
CA TYR A 16 -4.45 -2.75 20.51
C TYR A 16 -4.33 -1.61 21.51
N ASP A 17 -5.45 -1.11 21.97
CA ASP A 17 -5.49 -0.04 22.95
C ASP A 17 -5.35 -0.62 24.36
N LEU A 18 -4.20 -0.38 24.97
CA LEU A 18 -3.87 -0.87 26.31
C LEU A 18 -4.76 -0.28 27.42
N LYS A 19 -5.35 0.90 27.22
CA LYS A 19 -6.22 1.55 28.20
C LYS A 19 -7.61 0.93 28.22
N THR A 20 -8.13 0.63 27.03
CA THR A 20 -9.48 0.06 26.89
C THR A 20 -9.50 -1.46 26.83
N GLY A 21 -8.34 -2.10 26.64
CA GLY A 21 -8.22 -3.55 26.46
C GLY A 21 -8.87 -4.05 25.16
N LYS A 22 -8.96 -3.21 24.12
CA LYS A 22 -9.66 -3.54 22.87
C LYS A 22 -8.77 -3.28 21.64
N VAL A 23 -8.96 -4.12 20.61
CA VAL A 23 -8.41 -3.86 19.30
C VAL A 23 -9.17 -2.69 18.65
N ARG A 24 -8.43 -1.79 18.00
CA ARG A 24 -9.02 -0.67 17.24
C ARG A 24 -9.66 -1.17 15.95
N ASN A 25 -10.50 -0.32 15.35
CA ASN A 25 -11.17 -0.61 14.08
C ASN A 25 -10.57 0.16 12.90
N GLN A 26 -9.50 0.93 13.11
CA GLN A 26 -8.87 1.70 12.05
C GLN A 26 -7.99 0.81 11.18
N LEU A 27 -8.25 0.81 9.88
CA LEU A 27 -7.38 0.16 8.90
C LEU A 27 -6.21 1.08 8.54
N THR A 28 -5.01 0.54 8.65
CA THR A 28 -3.76 1.19 8.22
C THR A 28 -2.93 0.21 7.40
N ALA A 29 -1.93 0.70 6.68
CA ALA A 29 -0.98 -0.15 5.94
C ALA A 29 -0.20 -1.10 6.87
N ALA A 30 -0.13 -0.82 8.18
CA ALA A 30 0.47 -1.72 9.17
C ALA A 30 -0.26 -3.07 9.26
N ALA A 31 -1.52 -3.16 8.84
CA ALA A 31 -2.26 -4.44 8.77
C ALA A 31 -1.60 -5.47 7.83
N LEU A 32 -0.70 -5.04 6.93
CA LEU A 32 0.02 -5.90 6.00
C LEU A 32 1.32 -6.50 6.58
N PHE A 33 1.83 -6.00 7.71
CA PHE A 33 3.05 -6.56 8.33
C PHE A 33 2.91 -8.03 8.73
N PRO A 34 1.78 -8.51 9.31
CA PRO A 34 1.60 -9.94 9.58
C PRO A 34 1.72 -10.82 8.34
N LEU A 35 1.32 -10.32 7.17
CA LEU A 35 1.50 -11.00 5.89
C LEU A 35 2.98 -10.99 5.48
N TYR A 36 3.63 -9.85 5.60
CA TYR A 36 5.04 -9.69 5.26
C TYR A 36 5.95 -10.66 6.05
N VAL A 37 5.72 -10.78 7.36
CA VAL A 37 6.49 -11.69 8.22
C VAL A 37 5.93 -13.12 8.28
N LYS A 38 4.95 -13.46 7.42
CA LYS A 38 4.31 -14.78 7.33
C LYS A 38 3.70 -15.28 8.65
N ALA A 39 3.16 -14.38 9.44
CA ALA A 39 2.59 -14.70 10.75
C ALA A 39 1.05 -14.79 10.74
N ALA A 40 0.39 -14.50 9.62
CA ALA A 40 -1.05 -14.61 9.46
C ALA A 40 -1.46 -16.02 9.01
N SER A 41 -2.69 -16.43 9.32
CA SER A 41 -3.31 -17.57 8.62
C SER A 41 -3.75 -17.17 7.21
N GLN A 42 -3.93 -18.15 6.29
CA GLN A 42 -4.37 -17.87 4.93
C GLN A 42 -5.72 -17.11 4.91
N ASP A 43 -6.72 -17.58 5.67
CA ASP A 43 -8.05 -16.92 5.75
C ASP A 43 -7.94 -15.45 6.18
N ARG A 44 -7.10 -15.15 7.16
CA ARG A 44 -6.87 -13.77 7.61
C ARG A 44 -6.10 -12.94 6.59
N ALA A 45 -5.12 -13.52 5.93
CA ALA A 45 -4.38 -12.86 4.87
C ALA A 45 -5.30 -12.49 3.70
N ASP A 46 -6.22 -13.38 3.31
CA ASP A 46 -7.19 -13.12 2.25
C ASP A 46 -8.13 -11.96 2.62
N LYS A 47 -8.60 -11.91 3.87
CA LYS A 47 -9.41 -10.78 4.37
C LYS A 47 -8.64 -9.47 4.39
N VAL A 48 -7.39 -9.49 4.86
CA VAL A 48 -6.52 -8.29 4.84
C VAL A 48 -6.26 -7.83 3.42
N ALA A 49 -5.99 -8.75 2.49
CA ALA A 49 -5.77 -8.42 1.08
C ALA A 49 -7.00 -7.75 0.46
N ALA A 50 -8.20 -8.27 0.72
CA ALA A 50 -9.46 -7.67 0.27
C ALA A 50 -9.69 -6.27 0.86
N ALA A 51 -9.45 -6.10 2.17
CA ALA A 51 -9.59 -4.81 2.84
C ALA A 51 -8.57 -3.78 2.32
N ALA A 52 -7.31 -4.18 2.15
CA ALA A 52 -6.26 -3.31 1.62
C ALA A 52 -6.56 -2.89 0.17
N SER A 53 -6.95 -3.85 -0.69
CA SER A 53 -7.31 -3.58 -2.08
C SER A 53 -8.49 -2.61 -2.22
N SER A 54 -9.53 -2.79 -1.41
CA SER A 54 -10.73 -1.96 -1.52
C SER A 54 -10.63 -0.60 -0.84
N ARG A 55 -9.80 -0.45 0.19
CA ARG A 55 -9.80 0.75 1.05
C ARG A 55 -8.49 1.53 1.05
N LEU A 56 -7.33 0.86 0.98
CA LEU A 56 -6.02 1.51 1.01
C LEU A 56 -5.40 1.70 -0.37
N LEU A 57 -5.70 0.82 -1.34
CA LEU A 57 -5.14 0.94 -2.68
C LEU A 57 -5.78 2.12 -3.42
N LYS A 58 -4.93 3.04 -3.86
CA LYS A 58 -5.27 4.29 -4.54
C LYS A 58 -4.59 4.34 -5.92
N PRO A 59 -4.89 5.32 -6.77
CA PRO A 59 -4.23 5.46 -8.08
C PRO A 59 -2.71 5.42 -8.04
N GLY A 60 -2.08 5.94 -7.00
CA GLY A 60 -0.61 6.02 -6.85
C GLY A 60 0.01 4.98 -5.92
N GLY A 61 -0.74 3.98 -5.44
CA GLY A 61 -0.24 2.94 -4.53
C GLY A 61 -1.06 2.81 -3.24
N ILE A 62 -0.50 2.16 -2.22
CA ILE A 62 -1.13 1.97 -0.91
C ILE A 62 -1.02 3.25 -0.08
N SER A 63 -2.17 3.76 0.38
CA SER A 63 -2.25 4.84 1.36
C SER A 63 -1.85 4.34 2.75
N THR A 64 -1.20 5.19 3.54
CA THR A 64 -0.80 4.85 4.91
C THR A 64 -1.99 4.50 5.79
N THR A 65 -3.06 5.28 5.69
CA THR A 65 -4.32 5.08 6.41
C THR A 65 -5.53 5.44 5.53
N THR A 66 -6.73 5.28 6.07
CA THR A 66 -7.98 5.76 5.44
C THR A 66 -8.38 7.16 5.92
N ILE A 67 -7.59 7.80 6.78
CA ILE A 67 -7.88 9.10 7.39
C ILE A 67 -6.95 10.16 6.78
N ASN A 68 -7.50 11.32 6.45
CA ASN A 68 -6.72 12.50 6.09
C ASN A 68 -6.78 13.49 7.27
N SER A 69 -5.77 13.43 8.13
CA SER A 69 -5.65 14.32 9.31
C SER A 69 -4.69 15.49 9.08
N GLY A 70 -4.04 15.55 7.93
CA GLY A 70 -2.95 16.49 7.66
C GLY A 70 -1.59 16.01 8.20
N GLN A 71 -1.54 14.87 8.89
CA GLN A 71 -0.30 14.26 9.34
C GLN A 71 0.38 13.50 8.21
N GLN A 72 1.71 13.44 8.24
CA GLN A 72 2.48 12.80 7.15
C GLN A 72 2.30 11.27 7.06
N TRP A 73 1.96 10.60 8.18
CA TRP A 73 1.70 9.15 8.22
C TRP A 73 0.21 8.81 8.11
N ASP A 74 -0.54 9.67 7.42
CA ASP A 74 -1.96 9.49 7.08
C ASP A 74 -2.21 9.63 5.57
N ALA A 75 -3.46 9.46 5.14
CA ALA A 75 -3.85 9.77 3.77
C ALA A 75 -3.63 11.29 3.51
N PRO A 76 -3.23 11.69 2.31
CA PRO A 76 -3.11 10.87 1.09
C PRO A 76 -1.73 10.23 0.89
N ASN A 77 -0.86 10.23 1.91
CA ASN A 77 0.52 9.82 1.76
C ASN A 77 0.69 8.29 1.69
N GLY A 78 1.53 7.85 0.76
CA GLY A 78 2.08 6.53 0.67
C GLY A 78 3.60 6.56 0.77
N TRP A 79 4.16 5.62 1.52
CA TRP A 79 5.57 5.52 1.83
C TRP A 79 6.17 4.29 1.16
N ALA A 80 7.31 4.43 0.53
CA ALA A 80 7.96 3.33 -0.20
C ALA A 80 8.11 2.03 0.63
N PRO A 81 8.53 2.08 1.92
CA PRO A 81 8.59 0.87 2.75
C PRO A 81 7.23 0.17 2.90
N LEU A 82 6.14 0.92 3.03
CA LEU A 82 4.80 0.34 3.17
C LEU A 82 4.30 -0.28 1.86
N GLN A 83 4.68 0.28 0.71
CA GLN A 83 4.42 -0.35 -0.59
C GLN A 83 5.13 -1.70 -0.68
N TRP A 84 6.41 -1.75 -0.27
CA TRP A 84 7.19 -2.98 -0.29
C TRP A 84 6.63 -4.04 0.65
N VAL A 85 6.29 -3.67 1.89
CA VAL A 85 5.63 -4.55 2.85
C VAL A 85 4.32 -5.11 2.27
N ALA A 86 3.53 -4.28 1.59
CA ALA A 86 2.31 -4.71 0.93
C ALA A 86 2.58 -5.73 -0.17
N VAL A 87 3.51 -5.43 -1.08
CA VAL A 87 3.83 -6.31 -2.21
C VAL A 87 4.34 -7.68 -1.75
N GLU A 88 5.36 -7.72 -0.91
CA GLU A 88 5.92 -8.97 -0.39
C GLU A 88 4.91 -9.73 0.47
N GLY A 89 4.18 -9.01 1.33
CA GLY A 89 3.16 -9.61 2.17
C GLY A 89 2.05 -10.29 1.36
N LEU A 90 1.55 -9.62 0.34
CA LEU A 90 0.52 -10.16 -0.55
C LEU A 90 1.04 -11.35 -1.36
N GLN A 91 2.27 -11.29 -1.87
CA GLN A 91 2.90 -12.40 -2.60
C GLN A 91 3.08 -13.64 -1.73
N ASN A 92 3.46 -13.46 -0.46
CA ASN A 92 3.62 -14.56 0.50
C ASN A 92 2.36 -15.43 0.66
N TYR A 93 1.18 -14.86 0.38
CA TYR A 93 -0.12 -15.52 0.51
C TYR A 93 -0.85 -15.72 -0.83
N GLY A 94 -0.11 -15.69 -1.95
CA GLY A 94 -0.66 -15.99 -3.29
C GLY A 94 -1.50 -14.86 -3.90
N GLN A 95 -1.54 -13.68 -3.30
CA GLN A 95 -2.29 -12.50 -3.78
C GLN A 95 -1.54 -11.74 -4.86
N GLN A 96 -1.02 -12.46 -5.88
CA GLN A 96 -0.14 -11.92 -6.92
C GLN A 96 -0.77 -10.75 -7.70
N LYS A 97 -2.06 -10.86 -8.03
CA LYS A 97 -2.77 -9.83 -8.80
C LYS A 97 -2.77 -8.49 -8.06
N VAL A 98 -3.10 -8.50 -6.76
CA VAL A 98 -3.13 -7.28 -5.94
C VAL A 98 -1.71 -6.75 -5.72
N ALA A 99 -0.74 -7.63 -5.46
CA ALA A 99 0.66 -7.24 -5.31
C ALA A 99 1.20 -6.53 -6.56
N MET A 100 0.91 -7.05 -7.74
CA MET A 100 1.32 -6.43 -9.01
C MET A 100 0.59 -5.10 -9.26
N ASP A 101 -0.68 -4.98 -8.90
CA ASP A 101 -1.42 -3.72 -9.01
C ASP A 101 -0.81 -2.63 -8.09
N VAL A 102 -0.46 -2.97 -6.85
CA VAL A 102 0.30 -2.07 -5.97
C VAL A 102 1.61 -1.65 -6.61
N THR A 103 2.39 -2.60 -7.12
CA THR A 103 3.69 -2.37 -7.75
C THR A 103 3.59 -1.37 -8.91
N TRP A 104 2.67 -1.63 -9.86
CA TRP A 104 2.53 -0.79 -11.04
C TRP A 104 2.03 0.62 -10.71
N ARG A 105 1.05 0.75 -9.82
CA ARG A 105 0.54 2.06 -9.40
C ARG A 105 1.62 2.89 -8.73
N PHE A 106 2.39 2.28 -7.84
CA PHE A 106 3.47 3.00 -7.16
C PHE A 106 4.60 3.39 -8.12
N LEU A 107 5.06 2.48 -8.98
CA LEU A 107 6.08 2.80 -9.99
C LEU A 107 5.63 3.92 -10.93
N LYS A 108 4.38 3.90 -11.38
CA LYS A 108 3.83 4.97 -12.22
C LYS A 108 3.82 6.32 -11.49
N ASN A 109 3.46 6.34 -10.22
CA ASN A 109 3.47 7.55 -9.41
C ASN A 109 4.89 8.09 -9.24
N VAL A 110 5.86 7.21 -8.94
CA VAL A 110 7.28 7.56 -8.84
C VAL A 110 7.79 8.12 -10.17
N GLN A 111 7.48 7.47 -11.30
CA GLN A 111 7.89 7.92 -12.62
C GLN A 111 7.33 9.31 -12.95
N HIS A 112 6.02 9.53 -12.77
CA HIS A 112 5.41 10.83 -13.04
C HIS A 112 5.99 11.95 -12.17
N THR A 113 6.30 11.63 -10.89
CA THR A 113 6.97 12.59 -10.00
C THR A 113 8.38 12.88 -10.49
N TYR A 114 9.14 11.85 -10.88
CA TYR A 114 10.49 12.02 -11.41
C TYR A 114 10.51 12.80 -12.72
N ASP A 115 9.59 12.53 -13.63
CA ASP A 115 9.50 13.25 -14.91
C ASP A 115 9.28 14.75 -14.73
N ARG A 116 8.54 15.13 -13.70
CA ARG A 116 8.27 16.52 -13.37
C ARG A 116 9.39 17.17 -12.56
N GLU A 117 9.88 16.50 -11.53
CA GLU A 117 10.76 17.10 -10.52
C GLU A 117 12.24 16.69 -10.68
N LYS A 118 12.52 15.69 -11.54
CA LYS A 118 13.87 15.10 -11.80
C LYS A 118 14.53 14.56 -10.55
N LYS A 119 13.74 14.12 -9.57
CA LYS A 119 14.19 13.55 -8.29
C LYS A 119 13.21 12.54 -7.74
N LEU A 120 13.70 11.62 -6.90
CA LEU A 120 12.86 10.81 -6.03
C LEU A 120 12.65 11.53 -4.70
N VAL A 121 11.50 11.32 -4.10
CA VAL A 121 11.09 12.03 -2.88
C VAL A 121 10.81 11.04 -1.74
N GLU A 122 10.73 11.55 -0.54
CA GLU A 122 10.54 10.79 0.69
C GLU A 122 9.25 10.00 0.73
N LYS A 123 8.14 10.65 0.34
CA LYS A 123 6.76 10.13 0.34
C LYS A 123 5.97 10.69 -0.83
N TYR A 124 4.92 10.01 -1.22
CA TYR A 124 4.13 10.33 -2.40
C TYR A 124 2.67 10.54 -2.03
N ASP A 125 1.99 11.50 -2.65
CA ASP A 125 0.53 11.52 -2.67
C ASP A 125 0.05 10.35 -3.54
N VAL A 126 -0.64 9.39 -2.93
CA VAL A 126 -1.15 8.22 -3.66
C VAL A 126 -2.60 8.35 -4.08
N SER A 127 -3.29 9.40 -3.67
CA SER A 127 -4.66 9.70 -4.14
C SER A 127 -4.71 10.07 -5.62
N SER A 128 -3.58 10.55 -6.15
CA SER A 128 -3.32 10.86 -7.55
C SER A 128 -1.95 10.32 -7.96
N THR A 129 -1.45 10.71 -9.14
CA THR A 129 -0.10 10.36 -9.58
C THR A 129 0.71 11.61 -9.93
N GLY A 130 2.02 11.53 -9.71
CA GLY A 130 2.96 12.57 -10.12
C GLY A 130 3.15 13.71 -9.11
N THR A 131 2.72 13.55 -7.86
CA THR A 131 2.95 14.51 -6.80
C THR A 131 3.67 13.89 -5.61
N GLY A 132 4.63 14.60 -5.04
CA GLY A 132 5.19 14.27 -3.75
C GLY A 132 4.13 14.43 -2.65
N GLY A 133 4.24 13.65 -1.59
CA GLY A 133 3.37 13.75 -0.42
C GLY A 133 3.64 15.01 0.39
N GLY A 134 2.66 15.42 1.18
CA GLY A 134 2.73 16.58 2.06
C GLY A 134 2.40 16.26 3.51
N GLY A 135 2.13 17.31 4.28
CA GLY A 135 1.76 17.22 5.69
C GLY A 135 2.93 16.93 6.63
N GLY A 136 2.61 16.95 7.94
CA GLY A 136 3.60 16.73 8.97
C GLY A 136 4.37 18.00 9.35
N GLU A 137 5.44 17.80 10.09
CA GLU A 137 6.17 18.88 10.79
C GLU A 137 7.29 19.49 9.95
N TYR A 138 7.63 18.93 8.81
CA TYR A 138 8.73 19.40 7.97
C TYR A 138 8.41 19.27 6.47
N PRO A 139 9.11 20.06 5.62
CA PRO A 139 8.97 19.96 4.17
C PRO A 139 9.35 18.58 3.62
N LEU A 140 8.75 18.22 2.49
CA LEU A 140 9.11 17.01 1.75
C LEU A 140 10.62 16.95 1.47
N GLN A 141 11.23 15.81 1.78
CA GLN A 141 12.66 15.58 1.58
C GLN A 141 12.94 14.88 0.25
N ASP A 142 14.10 15.18 -0.32
CA ASP A 142 14.57 14.64 -1.60
C ASP A 142 15.51 13.45 -1.42
N GLY A 143 15.60 12.57 -2.43
CA GLY A 143 16.67 11.58 -2.55
C GLY A 143 16.69 10.52 -1.46
N PHE A 144 15.55 10.14 -0.93
CA PHE A 144 15.42 9.23 0.20
C PHE A 144 15.83 7.79 -0.16
N GLY A 145 16.71 7.19 0.66
CA GLY A 145 17.26 5.87 0.43
C GLY A 145 16.20 4.77 0.28
N TRP A 146 15.14 4.79 1.06
CA TRP A 146 14.04 3.81 0.92
C TRP A 146 13.27 3.95 -0.38
N SER A 147 13.04 5.18 -0.87
CA SER A 147 12.38 5.39 -2.17
C SER A 147 13.23 4.85 -3.30
N ASN A 148 14.54 5.11 -3.26
CA ASN A 148 15.47 4.59 -4.25
C ASN A 148 15.53 3.05 -4.23
N GLY A 149 15.69 2.44 -3.05
CA GLY A 149 15.82 0.99 -2.91
C GLY A 149 14.55 0.24 -3.30
N VAL A 150 13.40 0.70 -2.84
CA VAL A 150 12.11 0.06 -3.16
C VAL A 150 11.77 0.22 -4.64
N THR A 151 11.97 1.41 -5.22
CA THR A 151 11.75 1.64 -6.66
C THR A 151 12.64 0.73 -7.49
N LEU A 152 13.94 0.65 -7.19
CA LEU A 152 14.85 -0.24 -7.88
C LEU A 152 14.42 -1.70 -7.81
N ARG A 153 14.05 -2.16 -6.61
CA ARG A 153 13.60 -3.54 -6.40
C ARG A 153 12.29 -3.85 -7.12
N MET A 154 11.34 -2.93 -7.13
CA MET A 154 10.09 -3.09 -7.87
C MET A 154 10.32 -3.10 -9.40
N LEU A 155 11.22 -2.25 -9.90
CA LEU A 155 11.62 -2.29 -11.31
C LEU A 155 12.26 -3.63 -11.68
N ASP A 156 13.15 -4.15 -10.86
CA ASP A 156 13.76 -5.48 -11.08
C ASP A 156 12.74 -6.62 -11.12
N MET A 157 11.62 -6.49 -10.41
CA MET A 157 10.50 -7.46 -10.45
C MET A 157 9.70 -7.43 -11.76
N VAL A 158 9.51 -6.24 -12.33
CA VAL A 158 8.57 -6.06 -13.45
C VAL A 158 9.26 -5.87 -14.78
N CYS A 159 10.55 -5.50 -14.79
CA CYS A 159 11.33 -5.27 -15.99
C CYS A 159 12.14 -6.52 -16.35
N PRO A 160 12.00 -7.07 -17.57
CA PRO A 160 12.85 -8.16 -18.02
C PRO A 160 14.31 -7.75 -17.99
N LYS A 161 15.18 -8.60 -17.43
CA LYS A 161 16.63 -8.33 -17.33
C LYS A 161 17.32 -8.05 -18.68
N GLU A 162 16.71 -8.48 -19.78
CA GLU A 162 17.25 -8.38 -21.15
C GLU A 162 16.76 -7.14 -21.91
N LYS A 163 15.79 -6.39 -21.36
CA LYS A 163 15.30 -5.17 -21.98
C LYS A 163 15.16 -4.09 -20.90
N PRO A 164 15.79 -2.92 -21.07
CA PRO A 164 15.54 -1.78 -20.20
C PRO A 164 14.05 -1.48 -20.19
N CYS A 165 13.48 -1.21 -19.02
CA CYS A 165 12.17 -0.61 -18.94
C CYS A 165 12.28 0.85 -19.34
N ASP A 166 12.01 1.17 -20.59
CA ASP A 166 12.07 2.53 -21.10
C ASP A 166 10.94 3.40 -20.52
N SER A 167 9.86 2.78 -20.07
CA SER A 167 8.75 3.42 -19.33
C SER A 167 7.89 2.38 -18.61
N VAL A 168 7.24 2.79 -17.53
CA VAL A 168 6.16 2.00 -16.91
C VAL A 168 4.98 1.98 -17.89
N PRO A 169 4.45 0.81 -18.32
CA PRO A 169 3.37 0.73 -19.31
C PRO A 169 2.16 1.57 -18.90
N GLU A 170 1.68 2.43 -19.80
CA GLU A 170 0.50 3.28 -19.54
C GLU A 170 -0.81 2.50 -19.40
N ASN A 171 -0.88 1.32 -20.03
CA ASN A 171 -2.09 0.52 -20.14
C ASN A 171 -1.93 -0.83 -19.43
N GLN A 172 -1.99 -0.86 -18.10
CA GLN A 172 -2.49 -2.07 -17.44
C GLN A 172 -3.92 -1.76 -16.95
N PRO A 173 -4.91 -2.60 -17.28
CA PRO A 173 -6.27 -2.39 -16.86
C PRO A 173 -6.33 -2.35 -15.34
N ALA A 174 -6.99 -1.35 -14.80
CA ALA A 174 -7.37 -1.33 -13.40
C ALA A 174 -8.09 -2.65 -13.08
N ALA A 175 -7.53 -3.44 -12.17
CA ALA A 175 -8.05 -4.75 -11.80
C ALA A 175 -9.28 -4.59 -10.88
N ASN A 176 -10.36 -3.98 -11.36
CA ASN A 176 -11.51 -3.66 -10.51
C ASN A 176 -12.88 -4.06 -11.06
N ASP A 177 -12.98 -4.86 -12.13
CA ASP A 177 -14.32 -5.16 -12.67
C ASP A 177 -14.96 -6.48 -12.17
N ASP A 178 -14.30 -7.26 -11.29
CA ASP A 178 -14.83 -8.56 -10.86
C ASP A 178 -14.95 -8.78 -9.33
N VAL A 179 -14.93 -7.73 -8.51
CA VAL A 179 -15.32 -7.88 -7.11
C VAL A 179 -16.78 -7.45 -6.97
N ALA A 180 -17.69 -8.41 -7.10
CA ALA A 180 -19.10 -8.22 -6.79
C ALA A 180 -19.26 -7.63 -5.37
N PRO A 181 -20.07 -6.59 -5.18
CA PRO A 181 -20.30 -6.03 -3.86
C PRO A 181 -20.91 -7.10 -2.95
N ALA A 182 -20.29 -7.32 -1.78
CA ALA A 182 -20.86 -8.14 -0.73
C ALA A 182 -22.25 -7.58 -0.43
N LYS A 183 -23.28 -8.41 -0.64
CA LYS A 183 -24.66 -8.08 -0.33
C LYS A 183 -24.75 -7.65 1.14
N GLN A 184 -25.12 -6.40 1.37
CA GLN A 184 -25.58 -5.94 2.67
C GLN A 184 -26.77 -6.82 3.06
N ALA A 185 -26.58 -7.69 4.04
CA ALA A 185 -27.69 -8.33 4.72
C ALA A 185 -28.38 -7.26 5.56
N ALA A 186 -29.55 -6.83 5.08
CA ALA A 186 -30.50 -6.11 5.89
C ALA A 186 -31.09 -7.07 6.92
N GLN A 187 -30.90 -6.81 8.19
CA GLN A 187 -31.86 -6.94 9.28
C GLN A 187 -31.32 -6.23 10.52
#